data_b25d8af18b6cfeb0ca4bc7a74aac6938
#
_entry.id   b25d8af18b6cfeb0ca4bc7a74aac6938
#
_cell.length_a   1.000
_cell.length_b   1.000
_cell.length_c   1.000
_cell.angle_alpha   90.00
_cell.angle_beta   90.00
_cell.angle_gamma   90.00
#
_symmetry.space_group_name_H-M   'P 1'
#
loop_
_entity.id
_entity.type
_entity.pdbx_description
1 polymer ?
#
loop_
_entity_poly.entity_id
_entity_poly.type
_entity_poly.pdbx_seq_one_letter_code
_entity_poly.pdbx_strand_id
1 'polypeptide(L)'
;VILSGALAMGTTRLREAGIDGAARDAQLLLAQVLRIEVMRLSLERDMQVSPADMLAYEDMLDRRIAREPVSKIIGRRQFWGRDFTVTRDVLDPRPETETLIAEALTGAPPSRILDLGTGSGILAITLLAEWREAFAVATDLSDPALKVAARNATLNGVDNRLTFLASDWFARVQGRFDLIVSNPPYIAADEMPSLAPEVLGFDPQMALTPGGDGLDPYRKIAAGALAHMDPGGRLLVEIGFRQGRAVSDIFAAAGLDDVRIHPDMDGRDRVIGARAPLS
;
A
#
# COMPACT_ATOMS: atom_id res chain seq x y z
N VAL A 1 -22.21 4.39 -29.66
CA VAL A 1 -20.90 5.09 -29.69
C VAL A 1 -19.83 4.04 -29.89
N ILE A 2 -18.84 4.29 -30.78
CA ILE A 2 -17.69 3.39 -30.94
C ILE A 2 -16.66 3.64 -29.82
N LEU A 3 -15.87 2.61 -29.51
CA LEU A 3 -14.90 2.62 -28.41
C LEU A 3 -13.90 3.79 -28.52
N SER A 4 -13.36 4.05 -29.70
CA SER A 4 -12.46 5.19 -29.92
C SER A 4 -13.09 6.54 -29.61
N GLY A 5 -14.38 6.71 -29.91
CA GLY A 5 -15.16 7.90 -29.58
C GLY A 5 -15.37 8.04 -28.06
N ALA A 6 -15.69 6.94 -27.37
CA ALA A 6 -15.83 6.93 -25.91
C ALA A 6 -14.52 7.29 -25.21
N LEU A 7 -13.38 6.73 -25.67
CA LEU A 7 -12.06 7.08 -25.14
C LEU A 7 -11.70 8.55 -25.36
N ALA A 8 -11.97 9.08 -26.55
CA ALA A 8 -11.70 10.49 -26.85
C ALA A 8 -12.51 11.42 -25.94
N MET A 9 -13.80 11.13 -25.77
CA MET A 9 -14.71 11.86 -24.89
C MET A 9 -14.21 11.83 -23.43
N GLY A 10 -13.93 10.63 -22.89
CA GLY A 10 -13.45 10.49 -21.51
C GLY A 10 -12.12 11.20 -21.28
N THR A 11 -11.17 11.04 -22.21
CA THR A 11 -9.88 11.73 -22.14
C THR A 11 -10.03 13.25 -22.10
N THR A 12 -10.92 13.80 -22.95
CA THR A 12 -11.19 15.24 -23.02
C THR A 12 -11.80 15.73 -21.70
N ARG A 13 -12.82 15.07 -21.18
CA ARG A 13 -13.48 15.43 -19.91
C ARG A 13 -12.49 15.45 -18.74
N LEU A 14 -11.66 14.41 -18.61
CA LEU A 14 -10.66 14.33 -17.53
C LEU A 14 -9.58 15.40 -17.69
N ARG A 15 -9.14 15.70 -18.91
CA ARG A 15 -8.16 16.76 -19.18
C ARG A 15 -8.71 18.15 -18.84
N GLU A 16 -9.93 18.45 -19.23
CA GLU A 16 -10.61 19.71 -18.91
C GLU A 16 -10.81 19.90 -17.40
N ALA A 17 -10.96 18.81 -16.67
CA ALA A 17 -11.02 18.81 -15.19
C ALA A 17 -9.61 18.89 -14.53
N GLY A 18 -8.54 19.02 -15.31
CA GLY A 18 -7.17 19.10 -14.78
C GLY A 18 -6.68 17.81 -14.14
N ILE A 19 -7.08 16.66 -14.67
CA ILE A 19 -6.59 15.35 -14.22
C ILE A 19 -5.29 15.02 -14.97
N ASP A 20 -4.21 14.88 -14.21
CA ASP A 20 -2.95 14.38 -14.75
C ASP A 20 -3.10 12.91 -15.17
N GLY A 21 -2.54 12.55 -16.36
CA GLY A 21 -2.69 11.20 -16.89
C GLY A 21 -4.09 10.88 -17.43
N ALA A 22 -4.89 11.88 -17.82
CA ALA A 22 -6.27 11.77 -18.28
C ALA A 22 -6.51 10.63 -19.28
N ALA A 23 -5.61 10.45 -20.27
CA ALA A 23 -5.75 9.40 -21.27
C ALA A 23 -5.62 7.99 -20.67
N ARG A 24 -4.68 7.80 -19.74
CA ARG A 24 -4.50 6.53 -19.04
C ARG A 24 -5.69 6.22 -18.14
N ASP A 25 -6.16 7.19 -17.39
CA ASP A 25 -7.30 7.03 -16.49
C ASP A 25 -8.57 6.70 -17.28
N ALA A 26 -8.83 7.40 -18.39
CA ALA A 26 -9.95 7.09 -19.29
C ALA A 26 -9.90 5.67 -19.83
N GLN A 27 -8.71 5.17 -20.22
CA GLN A 27 -8.52 3.80 -20.68
C GLN A 27 -8.82 2.77 -19.58
N LEU A 28 -8.29 2.98 -18.38
CA LEU A 28 -8.50 2.07 -17.24
C LEU A 28 -9.98 1.97 -16.87
N LEU A 29 -10.67 3.09 -16.81
CA LEU A 29 -12.10 3.16 -16.47
C LEU A 29 -12.96 2.48 -17.56
N LEU A 30 -12.70 2.75 -18.84
CA LEU A 30 -13.46 2.13 -19.93
C LEU A 30 -13.20 0.61 -20.02
N ALA A 31 -11.94 0.17 -19.86
CA ALA A 31 -11.58 -1.24 -19.80
C ALA A 31 -12.31 -1.98 -18.66
N GLN A 32 -12.43 -1.33 -17.51
CA GLN A 32 -13.17 -1.87 -16.37
C GLN A 32 -14.67 -2.06 -16.69
N VAL A 33 -15.30 -1.07 -17.30
CA VAL A 33 -16.72 -1.13 -17.69
C VAL A 33 -16.95 -2.25 -18.70
N LEU A 34 -16.10 -2.33 -19.72
CA LEU A 34 -16.20 -3.33 -20.78
C LEU A 34 -15.70 -4.71 -20.37
N ARG A 35 -15.08 -4.85 -19.19
CA ARG A 35 -14.48 -6.09 -18.65
C ARG A 35 -13.47 -6.72 -19.62
N ILE A 36 -12.64 -5.89 -20.24
CA ILE A 36 -11.57 -6.30 -21.14
C ILE A 36 -10.21 -5.77 -20.64
N GLU A 37 -9.14 -6.42 -21.09
CA GLU A 37 -7.79 -5.94 -20.82
C GLU A 37 -7.53 -4.60 -21.52
N VAL A 38 -6.80 -3.68 -20.84
CA VAL A 38 -6.51 -2.34 -21.38
C VAL A 38 -5.84 -2.41 -22.77
N MET A 39 -4.96 -3.39 -22.99
CA MET A 39 -4.28 -3.59 -24.27
C MET A 39 -5.27 -3.89 -25.42
N ARG A 40 -6.39 -4.51 -25.13
CA ARG A 40 -7.41 -4.80 -26.14
C ARG A 40 -8.14 -3.58 -26.66
N LEU A 41 -8.20 -2.49 -25.88
CA LEU A 41 -8.81 -1.23 -26.31
C LEU A 41 -8.20 -0.69 -27.61
N SER A 42 -6.90 -0.89 -27.81
CA SER A 42 -6.21 -0.45 -29.04
C SER A 42 -6.53 -1.30 -30.25
N LEU A 43 -6.91 -2.56 -30.04
CA LEU A 43 -7.24 -3.52 -31.10
C LEU A 43 -8.73 -3.47 -31.52
N GLU A 44 -9.60 -3.03 -30.60
CA GLU A 44 -11.06 -3.07 -30.78
C GLU A 44 -11.67 -1.66 -30.95
N ARG A 45 -10.98 -0.77 -31.67
CA ARG A 45 -11.32 0.65 -31.80
C ARG A 45 -12.74 0.93 -32.31
N ASP A 46 -13.24 0.07 -33.17
CA ASP A 46 -14.57 0.20 -33.82
C ASP A 46 -15.66 -0.58 -33.09
N MET A 47 -15.32 -1.25 -31.96
CA MET A 47 -16.30 -1.95 -31.14
C MET A 47 -17.41 -1.00 -30.67
N GLN A 48 -18.65 -1.44 -30.75
CA GLN A 48 -19.78 -0.67 -30.26
C GLN A 48 -19.85 -0.75 -28.73
N VAL A 49 -19.86 0.41 -28.07
CA VAL A 49 -20.11 0.53 -26.63
C VAL A 49 -21.62 0.70 -26.43
N SER A 50 -22.21 -0.14 -25.61
CA SER A 50 -23.65 -0.10 -25.35
C SER A 50 -24.04 1.17 -24.59
N PRO A 51 -25.31 1.63 -24.71
CA PRO A 51 -25.79 2.78 -23.89
C PRO A 51 -25.64 2.55 -22.39
N ALA A 52 -25.81 1.33 -21.89
CA ALA A 52 -25.64 1.00 -20.49
C ALA A 52 -24.16 1.11 -20.04
N ASP A 53 -23.23 0.62 -20.87
CA ASP A 53 -21.80 0.74 -20.61
C ASP A 53 -21.35 2.21 -20.67
N MET A 54 -21.91 3.00 -21.59
CA MET A 54 -21.64 4.44 -21.65
C MET A 54 -22.07 5.15 -20.38
N LEU A 55 -23.25 4.87 -19.84
CA LEU A 55 -23.71 5.43 -18.57
C LEU A 55 -22.80 5.03 -17.40
N ALA A 56 -22.41 3.77 -17.33
CA ALA A 56 -21.46 3.30 -16.30
C ALA A 56 -20.08 3.96 -16.43
N TYR A 57 -19.63 4.18 -17.65
CA TYR A 57 -18.36 4.87 -17.91
C TYR A 57 -18.43 6.34 -17.49
N GLU A 58 -19.51 7.02 -17.84
CA GLU A 58 -19.74 8.43 -17.45
C GLU A 58 -19.78 8.60 -15.93
N ASP A 59 -20.45 7.70 -15.20
CA ASP A 59 -20.44 7.69 -13.73
C ASP A 59 -19.00 7.57 -13.18
N MET A 60 -18.19 6.64 -13.72
CA MET A 60 -16.80 6.51 -13.31
C MET A 60 -15.95 7.73 -13.63
N LEU A 61 -16.20 8.39 -14.78
CA LEU A 61 -15.53 9.64 -15.15
C LEU A 61 -15.91 10.77 -14.17
N ASP A 62 -17.18 10.89 -13.77
CA ASP A 62 -17.64 11.88 -12.81
C ASP A 62 -16.98 11.69 -11.45
N ARG A 63 -16.89 10.46 -10.97
CA ARG A 63 -16.15 10.13 -9.75
C ARG A 63 -14.66 10.52 -9.86
N ARG A 64 -14.02 10.26 -11.01
CA ARG A 64 -12.62 10.65 -11.23
C ARG A 64 -12.45 12.17 -11.30
N ILE A 65 -13.37 12.89 -11.91
CA ILE A 65 -13.42 14.36 -11.92
C ILE A 65 -13.55 14.91 -10.50
N ALA A 66 -14.33 14.25 -9.64
CA ALA A 66 -14.42 14.54 -8.21
C ALA A 66 -13.16 14.13 -7.41
N ARG A 67 -12.06 13.79 -8.10
CA ARG A 67 -10.74 13.41 -7.56
C ARG A 67 -10.67 12.04 -6.90
N GLU A 68 -11.68 11.18 -7.05
CA GLU A 68 -11.56 9.80 -6.58
C GLU A 68 -10.48 9.05 -7.36
N PRO A 69 -9.52 8.36 -6.68
CA PRO A 69 -8.47 7.59 -7.36
C PRO A 69 -9.05 6.47 -8.23
N VAL A 70 -8.49 6.23 -9.41
CA VAL A 70 -8.93 5.17 -10.32
C VAL A 70 -8.98 3.81 -9.63
N SER A 71 -7.98 3.47 -8.82
CA SER A 71 -7.93 2.24 -8.02
C SER A 71 -9.15 2.05 -7.12
N LYS A 72 -9.63 3.14 -6.49
CA LYS A 72 -10.81 3.12 -5.62
C LYS A 72 -12.12 3.10 -6.41
N ILE A 73 -12.15 3.75 -7.58
CA ILE A 73 -13.30 3.70 -8.50
C ILE A 73 -13.51 2.27 -8.98
N ILE A 74 -12.43 1.59 -9.43
CA ILE A 74 -12.50 0.20 -9.92
C ILE A 74 -12.44 -0.84 -8.78
N GLY A 75 -12.11 -0.41 -7.55
CA GLY A 75 -12.03 -1.28 -6.37
C GLY A 75 -10.82 -2.21 -6.36
N ARG A 76 -9.81 -1.96 -7.22
CA ARG A 76 -8.66 -2.84 -7.40
C ARG A 76 -7.38 -2.05 -7.67
N ARG A 77 -6.27 -2.54 -7.08
CA ARG A 77 -4.90 -2.06 -7.33
C ARG A 77 -3.97 -3.22 -7.59
N GLN A 78 -3.12 -3.08 -8.58
CA GLN A 78 -2.03 -4.02 -8.80
C GLN A 78 -0.79 -3.59 -7.99
N PHE A 79 -0.18 -4.54 -7.28
CA PHE A 79 1.03 -4.35 -6.50
C PHE A 79 1.87 -5.64 -6.56
N TRP A 80 3.14 -5.53 -6.88
CA TRP A 80 4.06 -6.67 -7.05
C TRP A 80 3.50 -7.78 -7.96
N GLY A 81 2.89 -7.38 -9.08
CA GLY A 81 2.27 -8.32 -10.03
C GLY A 81 1.01 -9.04 -9.53
N ARG A 82 0.43 -8.64 -8.38
CA ARG A 82 -0.75 -9.23 -7.75
C ARG A 82 -1.88 -8.23 -7.66
N ASP A 83 -3.10 -8.72 -7.69
CA ASP A 83 -4.28 -7.88 -7.52
C ASP A 83 -4.70 -7.78 -6.06
N PHE A 84 -5.01 -6.57 -5.63
CA PHE A 84 -5.52 -6.27 -4.30
C PHE A 84 -6.82 -5.47 -4.39
N THR A 85 -7.82 -5.87 -3.64
CA THR A 85 -9.01 -5.06 -3.39
C THR A 85 -8.63 -3.83 -2.58
N VAL A 86 -9.09 -2.67 -3.00
CA VAL A 86 -8.93 -1.41 -2.27
C VAL A 86 -10.28 -0.75 -2.07
N THR A 87 -10.50 -0.21 -0.86
CA THR A 87 -11.71 0.50 -0.47
C THR A 87 -11.34 1.82 0.20
N ARG A 88 -12.34 2.57 0.66
CA ARG A 88 -12.09 3.78 1.47
C ARG A 88 -11.47 3.49 2.84
N ASP A 89 -11.49 2.23 3.28
CA ASP A 89 -11.00 1.82 4.60
C ASP A 89 -9.50 1.59 4.64
N VAL A 90 -8.81 1.58 3.49
CA VAL A 90 -7.37 1.30 3.39
C VAL A 90 -6.66 2.34 2.54
N LEU A 91 -5.37 2.54 2.83
CA LEU A 91 -4.48 3.31 1.98
C LEU A 91 -4.41 2.67 0.57
N ASP A 92 -4.47 3.50 -0.47
CA ASP A 92 -4.20 3.02 -1.83
C ASP A 92 -2.72 2.59 -1.94
N PRO A 93 -2.41 1.32 -2.29
CA PRO A 93 -1.04 0.84 -2.39
C PRO A 93 -0.17 1.72 -3.29
N ARG A 94 1.01 2.10 -2.79
CA ARG A 94 1.95 2.97 -3.50
C ARG A 94 3.05 2.16 -4.16
N PRO A 95 3.48 2.52 -5.38
CA PRO A 95 4.59 1.83 -6.05
C PRO A 95 5.88 1.86 -5.23
N GLU A 96 6.14 2.94 -4.50
CA GLU A 96 7.33 3.12 -3.66
C GLU A 96 7.43 2.08 -2.55
N THR A 97 6.30 1.55 -2.08
CA THR A 97 6.24 0.48 -1.07
C THR A 97 6.82 -0.84 -1.60
N GLU A 98 6.92 -1.03 -2.92
CA GLU A 98 7.61 -2.18 -3.52
C GLU A 98 9.10 -2.21 -3.16
N THR A 99 9.71 -1.07 -2.81
CA THR A 99 11.08 -1.00 -2.30
C THR A 99 11.23 -1.79 -1.00
N LEU A 100 10.24 -1.78 -0.12
CA LEU A 100 10.26 -2.56 1.12
C LEU A 100 10.20 -4.07 0.82
N ILE A 101 9.37 -4.49 -0.13
CA ILE A 101 9.33 -5.89 -0.58
C ILE A 101 10.68 -6.31 -1.18
N ALA A 102 11.23 -5.49 -2.09
CA ALA A 102 12.52 -5.78 -2.72
C ALA A 102 13.62 -5.95 -1.66
N GLU A 103 13.68 -5.04 -0.66
CA GLU A 103 14.65 -5.12 0.42
C GLU A 103 14.42 -6.34 1.33
N ALA A 104 13.17 -6.68 1.63
CA ALA A 104 12.87 -7.89 2.39
C ALA A 104 13.43 -9.15 1.70
N LEU A 105 13.27 -9.24 0.39
CA LEU A 105 13.68 -10.38 -0.43
C LEU A 105 15.21 -10.51 -0.61
N THR A 106 16.00 -9.50 -0.27
CA THR A 106 17.47 -9.61 -0.25
C THR A 106 17.98 -10.53 0.87
N GLY A 107 17.19 -10.73 1.92
CA GLY A 107 17.55 -11.55 3.07
C GLY A 107 17.12 -13.01 2.93
N ALA A 108 17.54 -13.82 3.91
CA ALA A 108 17.07 -15.19 4.01
C ALA A 108 15.56 -15.24 4.24
N PRO A 109 14.86 -16.26 3.69
CA PRO A 109 13.44 -16.46 3.96
C PRO A 109 13.16 -16.59 5.47
N PRO A 110 12.25 -15.80 6.03
CA PRO A 110 11.83 -15.93 7.42
C PRO A 110 10.85 -17.08 7.59
N SER A 111 10.78 -17.63 8.81
CA SER A 111 9.71 -18.55 9.19
C SER A 111 8.48 -17.81 9.67
N ARG A 112 8.68 -16.70 10.38
CA ARG A 112 7.61 -15.92 11.00
C ARG A 112 7.75 -14.42 10.69
N ILE A 113 6.69 -13.85 10.14
CA ILE A 113 6.60 -12.44 9.74
C ILE A 113 5.58 -11.74 10.63
N LEU A 114 5.86 -10.51 11.04
CA LEU A 114 4.91 -9.59 11.62
C LEU A 114 4.75 -8.37 10.72
N ASP A 115 3.52 -8.05 10.34
CA ASP A 115 3.17 -6.83 9.59
C ASP A 115 2.39 -5.89 10.51
N LEU A 116 2.97 -4.76 10.85
CA LEU A 116 2.38 -3.76 11.74
C LEU A 116 1.69 -2.65 10.94
N GLY A 117 0.39 -2.46 11.15
CA GLY A 117 -0.41 -1.52 10.37
C GLY A 117 -0.62 -2.03 8.94
N THR A 118 -1.14 -3.24 8.81
CA THR A 118 -1.18 -3.99 7.54
C THR A 118 -2.04 -3.35 6.44
N GLY A 119 -3.01 -2.50 6.80
CA GLY A 119 -3.91 -1.85 5.85
C GLY A 119 -4.62 -2.85 4.95
N SER A 120 -4.36 -2.81 3.65
CA SER A 120 -4.91 -3.75 2.66
C SER A 120 -4.23 -5.13 2.66
N GLY A 121 -3.20 -5.33 3.49
CA GLY A 121 -2.46 -6.59 3.58
C GLY A 121 -1.31 -6.73 2.58
N ILE A 122 -0.98 -5.67 1.83
CA ILE A 122 -0.03 -5.77 0.70
C ILE A 122 1.34 -6.31 1.09
N LEU A 123 1.88 -5.95 2.26
CA LEU A 123 3.20 -6.42 2.69
C LEU A 123 3.15 -7.90 3.07
N ALA A 124 2.32 -8.26 4.07
CA ALA A 124 2.22 -9.63 4.55
C ALA A 124 1.85 -10.62 3.44
N ILE A 125 0.85 -10.28 2.62
CA ILE A 125 0.35 -11.13 1.55
C ILE A 125 1.40 -11.33 0.47
N THR A 126 2.07 -10.26 0.03
CA THR A 126 3.12 -10.35 -0.98
C THR A 126 4.28 -11.20 -0.48
N LEU A 127 4.77 -10.96 0.75
CA LEU A 127 5.87 -11.73 1.33
C LEU A 127 5.51 -13.22 1.50
N LEU A 128 4.28 -13.55 1.92
CA LEU A 128 3.82 -14.93 2.02
C LEU A 128 3.69 -15.62 0.65
N ALA A 129 3.40 -14.86 -0.39
CA ALA A 129 3.35 -15.40 -1.74
C ALA A 129 4.75 -15.69 -2.32
N GLU A 130 5.75 -14.88 -1.95
CA GLU A 130 7.16 -15.12 -2.31
C GLU A 130 7.79 -16.24 -1.46
N TRP A 131 7.45 -16.33 -0.17
CA TRP A 131 7.99 -17.33 0.77
C TRP A 131 6.91 -18.33 1.20
N ARG A 132 6.85 -19.45 0.51
CA ARG A 132 5.76 -20.42 0.65
C ARG A 132 5.71 -21.13 2.00
N GLU A 133 6.82 -21.20 2.72
CA GLU A 133 6.91 -21.88 4.03
C GLU A 133 6.71 -20.91 5.21
N ALA A 134 6.68 -19.60 4.94
CA ALA A 134 6.52 -18.59 5.98
C ALA A 134 5.07 -18.49 6.47
N PHE A 135 4.91 -18.10 7.74
CA PHE A 135 3.65 -17.71 8.37
C PHE A 135 3.72 -16.25 8.78
N ALA A 136 2.58 -15.57 8.77
CA ALA A 136 2.53 -14.17 9.18
C ALA A 136 1.42 -13.88 10.16
N VAL A 137 1.67 -12.87 11.01
CA VAL A 137 0.66 -12.15 11.78
C VAL A 137 0.59 -10.73 11.20
N ALA A 138 -0.60 -10.29 10.84
CA ALA A 138 -0.85 -8.95 10.35
C ALA A 138 -1.74 -8.21 11.34
N THR A 139 -1.28 -7.04 11.78
CA THR A 139 -2.01 -6.23 12.76
C THR A 139 -2.49 -4.93 12.15
N ASP A 140 -3.61 -4.44 12.62
CA ASP A 140 -4.11 -3.10 12.32
C ASP A 140 -5.00 -2.63 13.48
N LEU A 141 -5.12 -1.33 13.65
CA LEU A 141 -6.07 -0.73 14.58
C LEU A 141 -7.48 -0.69 14.00
N SER A 142 -7.59 -0.69 12.67
CA SER A 142 -8.84 -0.59 11.92
C SER A 142 -9.42 -1.98 11.59
N ASP A 143 -10.50 -2.36 12.24
CA ASP A 143 -11.26 -3.57 11.88
C ASP A 143 -11.75 -3.58 10.42
N PRO A 144 -12.22 -2.45 9.83
CA PRO A 144 -12.51 -2.40 8.39
C PRO A 144 -11.30 -2.72 7.51
N ALA A 145 -10.10 -2.22 7.85
CA ALA A 145 -8.88 -2.53 7.11
C ALA A 145 -8.54 -4.03 7.18
N LEU A 146 -8.63 -4.64 8.36
CA LEU A 146 -8.42 -6.09 8.53
C LEU A 146 -9.38 -6.94 7.70
N LYS A 147 -10.63 -6.49 7.52
CA LYS A 147 -11.59 -7.17 6.63
C LYS A 147 -11.18 -7.09 5.16
N VAL A 148 -10.63 -5.97 4.72
CA VAL A 148 -10.07 -5.82 3.36
C VAL A 148 -8.86 -6.72 3.19
N ALA A 149 -7.92 -6.71 4.16
CA ALA A 149 -6.74 -7.57 4.15
C ALA A 149 -7.10 -9.06 4.11
N ALA A 150 -8.11 -9.48 4.87
CA ALA A 150 -8.59 -10.87 4.85
C ALA A 150 -9.13 -11.29 3.47
N ARG A 151 -9.90 -10.43 2.81
CA ARG A 151 -10.34 -10.67 1.42
C ARG A 151 -9.16 -10.78 0.46
N ASN A 152 -8.17 -9.93 0.61
CA ASN A 152 -6.97 -9.94 -0.21
C ASN A 152 -6.11 -11.19 0.03
N ALA A 153 -6.04 -11.69 1.27
CA ALA A 153 -5.35 -12.95 1.59
C ALA A 153 -6.00 -14.14 0.86
N THR A 154 -7.32 -14.22 0.89
CA THR A 154 -8.07 -15.25 0.15
C THR A 154 -7.89 -15.10 -1.35
N LEU A 155 -7.98 -13.87 -1.88
CA LEU A 155 -7.78 -13.59 -3.31
C LEU A 155 -6.40 -14.05 -3.80
N ASN A 156 -5.38 -13.94 -2.96
CA ASN A 156 -3.99 -14.30 -3.28
C ASN A 156 -3.59 -15.70 -2.76
N GLY A 157 -4.51 -16.47 -2.17
CA GLY A 157 -4.28 -17.86 -1.77
C GLY A 157 -3.29 -18.06 -0.61
N VAL A 158 -3.23 -17.10 0.33
CA VAL A 158 -2.31 -17.13 1.48
C VAL A 158 -3.03 -17.09 2.83
N ASP A 159 -4.36 -17.12 2.83
CA ASP A 159 -5.21 -16.98 4.03
C ASP A 159 -4.96 -18.07 5.07
N ASN A 160 -4.55 -19.27 4.67
CA ASN A 160 -4.21 -20.38 5.57
C ASN A 160 -2.89 -20.18 6.34
N ARG A 161 -2.08 -19.17 5.98
CA ARG A 161 -0.78 -18.86 6.60
C ARG A 161 -0.71 -17.45 7.18
N LEU A 162 -1.83 -16.74 7.22
CA LEU A 162 -1.92 -15.36 7.67
C LEU A 162 -2.98 -15.22 8.76
N THR A 163 -2.56 -14.77 9.93
CA THR A 163 -3.44 -14.47 11.06
C THR A 163 -3.62 -12.96 11.18
N PHE A 164 -4.86 -12.51 11.30
CA PHE A 164 -5.19 -11.10 11.50
C PHE A 164 -5.48 -10.80 12.96
N LEU A 165 -4.99 -9.67 13.47
CA LEU A 165 -5.12 -9.27 14.85
C LEU A 165 -5.41 -7.78 14.97
N ALA A 166 -6.56 -7.39 15.51
CA ALA A 166 -6.82 -6.01 15.88
C ALA A 166 -5.92 -5.60 17.06
N SER A 167 -4.98 -4.69 16.84
CA SER A 167 -3.96 -4.30 17.82
C SER A 167 -3.45 -2.89 17.58
N ASP A 168 -3.26 -2.14 18.66
CA ASP A 168 -2.46 -0.92 18.65
C ASP A 168 -0.98 -1.33 18.72
N TRP A 169 -0.32 -1.35 17.57
CA TRP A 169 1.05 -1.84 17.37
C TRP A 169 1.25 -3.23 18.01
N PHE A 170 2.13 -3.33 19.01
CA PHE A 170 2.45 -4.58 19.69
C PHE A 170 1.52 -4.97 20.84
N ALA A 171 0.53 -4.13 21.19
CA ALA A 171 -0.27 -4.29 22.42
C ALA A 171 -0.88 -5.67 22.62
N ARG A 172 -1.23 -6.37 21.53
CA ARG A 172 -1.83 -7.72 21.57
C ARG A 172 -0.97 -8.76 20.85
N VAL A 173 0.21 -8.38 20.35
CA VAL A 173 1.13 -9.29 19.65
C VAL A 173 1.81 -10.21 20.67
N GLN A 174 1.90 -11.49 20.33
CA GLN A 174 2.59 -12.50 21.13
C GLN A 174 3.68 -13.21 20.32
N GLY A 175 4.75 -13.58 21.01
CA GLY A 175 5.86 -14.31 20.41
C GLY A 175 6.89 -13.42 19.74
N ARG A 176 7.80 -14.07 19.03
CA ARG A 176 8.92 -13.42 18.33
C ARG A 176 8.87 -13.75 16.85
N PHE A 177 9.52 -12.91 16.04
CA PHE A 177 9.48 -12.95 14.59
C PHE A 177 10.88 -12.77 13.99
N ASP A 178 11.14 -13.47 12.89
CA ASP A 178 12.37 -13.34 12.12
C ASP A 178 12.39 -12.03 11.31
N LEU A 179 11.19 -11.58 10.91
CA LEU A 179 11.02 -10.37 10.12
C LEU A 179 9.80 -9.59 10.64
N ILE A 180 10.02 -8.32 10.98
CA ILE A 180 8.96 -7.34 11.22
C ILE A 180 8.97 -6.34 10.07
N VAL A 181 7.80 -6.08 9.48
CA VAL A 181 7.61 -5.07 8.44
C VAL A 181 6.53 -4.08 8.84
N SER A 182 6.61 -2.86 8.35
CA SER A 182 5.57 -1.85 8.52
C SER A 182 5.66 -0.77 7.45
N ASN A 183 4.50 -0.33 6.96
CA ASN A 183 4.35 0.95 6.30
C ASN A 183 3.43 1.82 7.18
N PRO A 184 3.98 2.48 8.20
CA PRO A 184 3.19 3.23 9.17
C PRO A 184 2.73 4.58 8.61
N PRO A 185 1.69 5.22 9.17
CA PRO A 185 1.40 6.61 8.86
C PRO A 185 2.57 7.50 9.29
N TYR A 186 3.12 8.28 8.37
CA TYR A 186 4.36 9.05 8.60
C TYR A 186 4.25 10.53 8.24
N ILE A 187 3.13 10.99 7.72
CA ILE A 187 2.99 12.38 7.27
C ILE A 187 2.81 13.28 8.51
N ALA A 188 3.68 14.29 8.64
CA ALA A 188 3.55 15.26 9.72
C ALA A 188 2.27 16.08 9.60
N ALA A 189 1.76 16.58 10.71
CA ALA A 189 0.48 17.28 10.74
C ALA A 189 0.45 18.54 9.86
N ASP A 190 1.57 19.26 9.79
CA ASP A 190 1.74 20.46 8.98
C ASP A 190 1.92 20.18 7.48
N GLU A 191 2.28 18.95 7.09
CA GLU A 191 2.37 18.52 5.71
C GLU A 191 1.01 18.12 5.12
N MET A 192 0.05 17.74 5.97
CA MET A 192 -1.27 17.26 5.53
C MET A 192 -1.98 18.20 4.54
N PRO A 193 -2.03 19.53 4.74
CA PRO A 193 -2.73 20.42 3.81
C PRO A 193 -2.12 20.48 2.40
N SER A 194 -0.87 20.03 2.23
CA SER A 194 -0.16 20.05 0.95
C SER A 194 -0.38 18.78 0.11
N LEU A 195 -1.07 17.79 0.66
CA LEU A 195 -1.34 16.53 -0.05
C LEU A 195 -2.32 16.73 -1.21
N ALA A 196 -2.17 15.89 -2.23
CA ALA A 196 -3.09 15.88 -3.36
C ALA A 196 -4.54 15.63 -2.91
N PRO A 197 -5.53 16.27 -3.56
CA PRO A 197 -6.94 16.08 -3.24
C PRO A 197 -7.40 14.62 -3.24
N GLU A 198 -6.81 13.80 -4.11
CA GLU A 198 -7.04 12.37 -4.21
C GLU A 198 -6.70 11.63 -2.90
N VAL A 199 -5.62 12.05 -2.24
CA VAL A 199 -5.15 11.46 -0.97
C VAL A 199 -6.02 11.95 0.17
N LEU A 200 -6.18 13.28 0.31
CA LEU A 200 -6.95 13.89 1.40
C LEU A 200 -8.42 13.46 1.42
N GLY A 201 -9.03 13.31 0.25
CA GLY A 201 -10.46 13.02 0.13
C GLY A 201 -10.81 11.54 0.21
N PHE A 202 -9.85 10.64 -0.05
CA PHE A 202 -10.19 9.25 -0.33
C PHE A 202 -9.36 8.22 0.44
N ASP A 203 -8.20 8.58 0.99
CA ASP A 203 -7.45 7.69 1.90
C ASP A 203 -7.85 7.95 3.37
N PRO A 204 -7.88 6.92 4.21
CA PRO A 204 -8.22 7.12 5.62
C PRO A 204 -7.15 7.98 6.32
N GLN A 205 -7.57 9.02 7.02
CA GLN A 205 -6.63 9.94 7.70
C GLN A 205 -5.68 9.21 8.64
N MET A 206 -6.15 8.20 9.36
CA MET A 206 -5.33 7.41 10.27
C MET A 206 -4.21 6.62 9.57
N ALA A 207 -4.32 6.35 8.27
CA ALA A 207 -3.28 5.70 7.48
C ALA A 207 -2.28 6.70 6.88
N LEU A 208 -2.56 8.00 6.94
CA LEU A 208 -1.69 9.06 6.41
C LEU A 208 -0.82 9.68 7.48
N THR A 209 -1.42 10.07 8.61
CA THR A 209 -0.74 10.86 9.64
C THR A 209 -1.01 10.33 11.05
N PRO A 210 0.03 10.23 11.88
CA PRO A 210 -0.13 10.04 13.33
C PRO A 210 -0.37 11.37 14.06
N GLY A 211 -0.35 12.50 13.32
CA GLY A 211 -0.24 13.84 13.89
C GLY A 211 1.21 14.23 14.24
N GLY A 212 1.39 15.39 14.87
CA GLY A 212 2.69 15.86 15.35
C GLY A 212 3.74 15.94 14.24
N ASP A 213 4.93 15.43 14.54
CA ASP A 213 6.10 15.41 13.65
C ASP A 213 6.16 14.21 12.68
N GLY A 214 5.13 13.35 12.67
CA GLY A 214 5.09 12.16 11.85
C GLY A 214 5.96 11.00 12.35
N LEU A 215 6.67 11.13 13.46
CA LEU A 215 7.65 10.13 13.92
C LEU A 215 7.12 9.22 15.06
N ASP A 216 5.93 9.49 15.59
CA ASP A 216 5.39 8.72 16.71
C ASP A 216 5.25 7.20 16.44
N PRO A 217 4.83 6.74 15.25
CA PRO A 217 4.82 5.33 14.92
C PRO A 217 6.19 4.67 15.04
N TYR A 218 7.24 5.33 14.58
CA TYR A 218 8.60 4.78 14.67
C TYR A 218 9.10 4.67 16.10
N ARG A 219 8.73 5.61 16.98
CA ARG A 219 9.02 5.53 18.42
C ARG A 219 8.32 4.33 19.06
N LYS A 220 7.05 4.08 18.69
CA LYS A 220 6.28 2.92 19.18
C LYS A 220 6.85 1.60 18.64
N ILE A 221 7.20 1.55 17.34
CA ILE A 221 7.84 0.38 16.74
C ILE A 221 9.18 0.10 17.42
N ALA A 222 10.04 1.11 17.59
CA ALA A 222 11.33 0.97 18.27
C ALA A 222 11.20 0.43 19.69
N ALA A 223 10.24 0.95 20.47
CA ALA A 223 10.01 0.56 21.86
C ALA A 223 9.58 -0.91 22.00
N GLY A 224 8.88 -1.48 21.01
CA GLY A 224 8.38 -2.86 21.07
C GLY A 224 9.22 -3.87 20.28
N ALA A 225 10.05 -3.42 19.33
CA ALA A 225 10.69 -4.28 18.36
C ALA A 225 11.53 -5.40 19.00
N LEU A 226 12.48 -5.07 19.89
CA LEU A 226 13.39 -6.05 20.47
C LEU A 226 12.70 -7.13 21.30
N ALA A 227 11.56 -6.82 21.92
CA ALA A 227 10.77 -7.81 22.66
C ALA A 227 10.11 -8.85 21.74
N HIS A 228 9.89 -8.48 20.48
CA HIS A 228 9.16 -9.30 19.48
C HIS A 228 10.05 -9.77 18.32
N MET A 229 11.35 -9.52 18.34
CA MET A 229 12.30 -10.01 17.36
C MET A 229 13.11 -11.18 17.89
N ASP A 230 13.33 -12.18 17.04
CA ASP A 230 14.32 -13.20 17.30
C ASP A 230 15.75 -12.58 17.26
N PRO A 231 16.76 -13.16 17.94
CA PRO A 231 18.13 -12.71 17.80
C PRO A 231 18.56 -12.69 16.33
N GLY A 232 19.10 -11.56 15.85
CA GLY A 232 19.44 -11.36 14.44
C GLY A 232 18.24 -11.12 13.52
N GLY A 233 17.02 -11.14 14.04
CA GLY A 233 15.81 -10.83 13.29
C GLY A 233 15.88 -9.45 12.62
N ARG A 234 15.11 -9.25 11.57
CA ARG A 234 15.11 -8.03 10.74
C ARG A 234 13.88 -7.19 11.01
N LEU A 235 14.07 -5.88 11.02
CA LEU A 235 13.00 -4.88 10.99
C LEU A 235 13.14 -4.05 9.72
N LEU A 236 12.07 -3.91 8.94
CA LEU A 236 12.02 -3.06 7.75
C LEU A 236 10.79 -2.15 7.83
N VAL A 237 10.99 -0.84 7.76
CA VAL A 237 9.90 0.13 7.79
C VAL A 237 9.99 1.11 6.63
N GLU A 238 8.85 1.41 6.02
CA GLU A 238 8.76 2.52 5.07
C GLU A 238 8.80 3.84 5.81
N ILE A 239 9.42 4.86 5.19
CA ILE A 239 9.57 6.21 5.74
C ILE A 239 9.22 7.28 4.70
N GLY A 240 8.86 8.46 5.16
CA GLY A 240 8.90 9.66 4.34
C GLY A 240 10.33 10.01 3.93
N PHE A 241 10.54 10.47 2.71
CA PHE A 241 11.87 10.65 2.09
C PHE A 241 12.80 11.63 2.85
N ARG A 242 12.28 12.40 3.81
CA ARG A 242 13.06 13.32 4.66
C ARG A 242 13.30 12.79 6.07
N GLN A 243 12.76 11.63 6.41
CA GLN A 243 12.77 11.09 7.77
C GLN A 243 13.93 10.12 8.04
N GLY A 244 14.75 9.78 7.03
CA GLY A 244 15.78 8.75 7.11
C GLY A 244 16.67 8.87 8.34
N ARG A 245 17.28 10.06 8.57
CA ARG A 245 18.15 10.30 9.71
C ARG A 245 17.41 10.19 11.05
N ALA A 246 16.25 10.84 11.17
CA ALA A 246 15.50 10.87 12.42
C ALA A 246 15.04 9.47 12.84
N VAL A 247 14.55 8.66 11.89
CA VAL A 247 14.13 7.28 12.17
C VAL A 247 15.33 6.38 12.49
N SER A 248 16.46 6.57 11.78
CA SER A 248 17.70 5.83 12.10
C SER A 248 18.19 6.11 13.52
N ASP A 249 18.16 7.37 13.95
CA ASP A 249 18.55 7.78 15.30
C ASP A 249 17.62 7.16 16.37
N ILE A 250 16.30 7.10 16.09
CA ILE A 250 15.31 6.46 16.98
C ILE A 250 15.61 4.96 17.12
N PHE A 251 15.89 4.26 16.04
CA PHE A 251 16.13 2.81 16.07
C PHE A 251 17.47 2.47 16.73
N ALA A 252 18.51 3.23 16.44
CA ALA A 252 19.81 3.06 17.09
C ALA A 252 19.72 3.31 18.61
N ALA A 253 19.00 4.36 19.03
CA ALA A 253 18.78 4.64 20.44
C ALA A 253 17.97 3.56 21.18
N ALA A 254 17.14 2.80 20.46
CA ALA A 254 16.39 1.67 20.99
C ALA A 254 17.23 0.37 21.10
N GLY A 255 18.50 0.39 20.67
CA GLY A 255 19.38 -0.77 20.73
C GLY A 255 19.28 -1.72 19.54
N LEU A 256 18.71 -1.26 18.43
CA LEU A 256 18.74 -2.01 17.17
C LEU A 256 20.11 -1.83 16.49
N ASP A 257 20.63 -2.90 15.92
CA ASP A 257 21.91 -2.93 15.21
C ASP A 257 21.70 -2.78 13.69
N ASP A 258 22.79 -2.54 12.96
CA ASP A 258 22.85 -2.51 11.49
C ASP A 258 21.77 -1.61 10.85
N VAL A 259 21.53 -0.44 11.46
CA VAL A 259 20.53 0.51 10.97
C VAL A 259 20.98 1.14 9.66
N ARG A 260 20.22 0.90 8.57
CA ARG A 260 20.54 1.36 7.22
C ARG A 260 19.34 1.99 6.54
N ILE A 261 19.63 3.00 5.72
CA ILE A 261 18.66 3.64 4.82
C ILE A 261 18.77 3.00 3.45
N HIS A 262 17.64 2.60 2.88
CA HIS A 262 17.53 2.06 1.53
C HIS A 262 16.71 3.02 0.67
N PRO A 263 17.29 3.54 -0.45
CA PRO A 263 16.57 4.42 -1.35
C PRO A 263 15.61 3.66 -2.24
N ASP A 264 14.58 4.35 -2.72
CA ASP A 264 13.74 3.88 -3.82
C ASP A 264 14.43 4.03 -5.20
N MET A 265 13.72 3.65 -6.26
CA MET A 265 14.25 3.73 -7.63
C MET A 265 14.56 5.17 -8.10
N ASP A 266 13.95 6.17 -7.47
CA ASP A 266 14.22 7.59 -7.72
C ASP A 266 15.40 8.14 -6.89
N GLY A 267 16.02 7.28 -6.06
CA GLY A 267 17.14 7.63 -5.18
C GLY A 267 16.74 8.39 -3.92
N ARG A 268 15.46 8.36 -3.53
CA ARG A 268 14.96 8.99 -2.31
C ARG A 268 14.94 7.98 -1.18
N ASP A 269 15.28 8.41 0.03
CA ASP A 269 15.16 7.57 1.21
C ASP A 269 13.74 6.99 1.32
N ARG A 270 13.62 5.67 1.45
CA ARG A 270 12.30 5.02 1.44
C ARG A 270 12.13 3.95 2.51
N VAL A 271 13.14 3.19 2.83
CA VAL A 271 13.07 2.10 3.80
C VAL A 271 14.20 2.23 4.81
N ILE A 272 13.91 2.04 6.08
CA ILE A 272 14.91 1.79 7.12
C ILE A 272 14.92 0.30 7.41
N GLY A 273 16.08 -0.30 7.26
CA GLY A 273 16.40 -1.65 7.72
C GLY A 273 17.17 -1.60 9.04
N ALA A 274 16.86 -2.52 9.94
CA ALA A 274 17.59 -2.71 11.20
C ALA A 274 17.56 -4.18 11.63
N ARG A 275 18.38 -4.57 12.61
CA ARG A 275 18.45 -5.93 13.14
C ARG A 275 18.37 -5.93 14.67
N ALA A 276 17.80 -7.01 15.21
CA ALA A 276 18.00 -7.30 16.62
C ALA A 276 19.43 -7.77 16.86
N PRO A 277 20.07 -7.44 17.98
CA PRO A 277 21.35 -8.03 18.39
C PRO A 277 21.32 -9.55 18.37
N LEU A 278 22.49 -10.19 18.14
CA LEU A 278 22.61 -11.66 18.14
C LEU A 278 22.61 -12.28 19.53
N SER A 279 22.81 -11.47 20.56
CA SER A 279 22.87 -11.89 21.98
C SER A 279 22.38 -10.78 22.90
#